data_89520ca2a4f208d63de9cb74a48c512b
#
_entry.id   89520ca2a4f208d63de9cb74a48c512b
#
_cell.length_a   1.000
_cell.length_b   1.000
_cell.length_c   1.000
_cell.angle_alpha   90.00
_cell.angle_beta   90.00
_cell.angle_gamma   90.00
#
_symmetry.space_group_name_H-M   'P 1'
#
loop_
_entity.id
_entity.type
_entity.pdbx_description
1 polymer ?
#
loop_
_entity_poly.entity_id
_entity_poly.type
_entity_poly.pdbx_seq_one_letter_code
_entity_poly.pdbx_strand_id
1 'polypeptide(L)'
;MNQRQKTSRRAVLKGLGASLALPFLPSLMPKGLLAQSAGATHQAPQRFAALFMPNGVHPGKWSPTKLGRDFELSPILQPLAKVQDKMLVLGGLSNKHSYRTVEGHYTKTGNFLTSMRVSRTVDADVNAGGISVDQVLAKHLGKHSVFPSLQYGLDRMKSGVCKSTGITRLYGSTISWESGRQPCSREIDPRMAFDRLFRDFVPGKKPLPHDPYKQSVLDIVMNDAKRLEKRIGVEDRNKLNEYLTSVRTIEKRLDNQASLKDFEARITPDVRKELQRMDIRIDEWAEFTEGVDITDKARLMVDIIVLAFWSDISRVATYMLGNSASGRNFSFLDGVNDSHHAISHHKYDPRQMAQYEIINRWHIEQYAYLLERLDSIKEGDGTLLDNSMILFGSGLRDGMRHSPKDLPIVVGGSGGGRLHTGSNVRYDADTPLANLYQTMLAATGSEVQGFGDSTGTLSDLLV
;
A
#
# COMPACT_ATOMS: atom_id res chain seq x y z
N MET A 1 -14.46 -22.36 42.15
CA MET A 1 -13.20 -22.01 41.49
C MET A 1 -13.53 -21.39 40.12
N ASN A 2 -13.54 -20.04 40.04
CA ASN A 2 -13.84 -19.31 38.78
C ASN A 2 -12.55 -19.27 37.95
N GLN A 3 -12.51 -20.04 36.86
CA GLN A 3 -11.51 -19.83 35.80
C GLN A 3 -11.80 -18.48 35.14
N ARG A 4 -11.07 -17.41 35.52
CA ARG A 4 -10.99 -16.16 34.78
C ARG A 4 -10.33 -16.50 33.45
N GLN A 5 -11.13 -16.55 32.39
CA GLN A 5 -10.63 -16.58 31.02
C GLN A 5 -9.71 -15.35 30.82
N LYS A 6 -8.43 -15.62 30.61
CA LYS A 6 -7.46 -14.60 30.18
C LYS A 6 -7.91 -14.08 28.82
N THR A 7 -8.47 -12.89 28.78
CA THR A 7 -8.78 -12.19 27.55
C THR A 7 -7.45 -11.97 26.82
N SER A 8 -7.26 -12.65 25.71
CA SER A 8 -6.10 -12.51 24.84
C SER A 8 -6.03 -11.05 24.35
N ARG A 9 -4.81 -10.51 24.14
CA ARG A 9 -4.57 -9.22 23.47
C ARG A 9 -5.21 -9.12 22.08
N ARG A 10 -5.71 -10.22 21.53
CA ARG A 10 -6.44 -10.34 20.27
C ARG A 10 -7.90 -10.60 20.58
N ALA A 11 -8.67 -9.53 20.82
CA ALA A 11 -10.12 -9.65 20.87
C ALA A 11 -10.66 -9.79 19.45
N VAL A 12 -11.47 -10.81 19.21
CA VAL A 12 -12.07 -11.12 17.91
C VAL A 12 -13.54 -11.37 18.13
N LEU A 13 -14.40 -10.73 17.33
CA LEU A 13 -15.80 -11.10 17.22
C LEU A 13 -15.90 -12.36 16.36
N LYS A 14 -16.72 -13.33 16.79
CA LYS A 14 -16.84 -14.64 16.12
C LYS A 14 -18.30 -14.93 15.80
N GLY A 15 -18.51 -15.55 14.65
CA GLY A 15 -19.79 -16.09 14.23
C GLY A 15 -19.60 -17.40 13.47
N LEU A 16 -20.68 -17.96 12.94
CA LEU A 16 -20.65 -19.18 12.12
C LEU A 16 -19.87 -18.96 10.83
N GLY A 17 -18.59 -19.37 10.82
CA GLY A 17 -17.73 -19.29 9.63
C GLY A 17 -17.07 -17.94 9.37
N ALA A 18 -17.21 -16.94 10.26
CA ALA A 18 -16.51 -15.66 10.11
C ALA A 18 -15.92 -15.19 11.45
N SER A 19 -14.87 -14.38 11.34
CA SER A 19 -14.29 -13.67 12.48
C SER A 19 -13.92 -12.24 12.08
N LEU A 20 -14.15 -11.30 12.98
CA LEU A 20 -13.80 -9.89 12.79
C LEU A 20 -12.83 -9.46 13.90
N ALA A 21 -11.62 -9.06 13.52
CA ALA A 21 -10.67 -8.49 14.45
C ALA A 21 -11.18 -7.15 14.96
N LEU A 22 -10.92 -6.85 16.24
CA LEU A 22 -11.38 -5.64 16.89
C LEU A 22 -10.29 -4.57 16.87
N PRO A 23 -10.67 -3.29 16.80
CA PRO A 23 -9.76 -2.19 17.04
C PRO A 23 -9.22 -2.23 18.48
N PHE A 24 -8.17 -1.47 18.75
CA PHE A 24 -7.62 -1.36 20.09
C PHE A 24 -8.66 -0.73 21.05
N LEU A 25 -9.11 -1.54 22.00
CA LEU A 25 -10.12 -1.15 23.02
C LEU A 25 -9.48 -1.19 24.42
N PRO A 26 -9.07 -0.05 25.00
CA PRO A 26 -8.41 0.02 26.31
C PRO A 26 -9.18 -0.66 27.44
N SER A 27 -10.51 -0.60 27.47
CA SER A 27 -11.33 -1.22 28.51
C SER A 27 -11.27 -2.77 28.52
N LEU A 28 -10.74 -3.40 27.48
CA LEU A 28 -10.50 -4.85 27.46
C LEU A 28 -9.16 -5.25 28.08
N MET A 29 -8.32 -4.29 28.45
CA MET A 29 -7.02 -4.58 29.07
C MET A 29 -7.18 -5.01 30.53
N PRO A 30 -6.35 -5.97 31.02
CA PRO A 30 -6.33 -6.34 32.43
C PRO A 30 -6.01 -5.11 33.31
N LYS A 31 -6.83 -4.87 34.34
CA LYS A 31 -6.67 -3.71 35.26
C LYS A 31 -5.27 -3.60 35.88
N GLY A 32 -4.56 -4.70 36.08
CA GLY A 32 -3.17 -4.72 36.56
C GLY A 32 -2.14 -4.15 35.60
N LEU A 33 -2.40 -4.18 34.28
CA LEU A 33 -1.55 -3.57 33.26
C LEU A 33 -1.79 -2.06 33.14
N LEU A 34 -3.02 -1.60 33.36
CA LEU A 34 -3.36 -0.17 33.40
C LEU A 34 -2.73 0.54 34.62
N ALA A 35 -2.58 -0.15 35.75
CA ALA A 35 -1.96 0.41 36.96
C ALA A 35 -0.41 0.47 36.85
N GLN A 36 0.22 -0.47 36.14
CA GLN A 36 1.68 -0.42 35.84
C GLN A 36 2.02 0.58 34.72
N SER A 37 1.06 1.00 33.92
CA SER A 37 1.27 1.92 32.80
C SER A 37 1.08 3.41 33.16
N ALA A 38 0.79 3.74 34.42
CA ALA A 38 0.82 5.14 34.86
C ALA A 38 2.23 5.76 34.84
N GLY A 39 3.26 4.98 34.47
CA GLY A 39 4.64 5.42 34.24
C GLY A 39 5.29 4.89 32.95
N ALA A 40 4.63 3.97 32.24
CA ALA A 40 5.08 3.50 30.93
C ALA A 40 4.02 3.91 29.90
N THR A 41 4.32 4.89 29.08
CA THR A 41 3.53 5.24 27.91
C THR A 41 3.33 3.98 27.07
N HIS A 42 2.10 3.47 27.01
CA HIS A 42 1.76 2.35 26.14
C HIS A 42 1.89 2.84 24.70
N GLN A 43 3.08 2.62 24.12
CA GLN A 43 3.33 2.97 22.73
C GLN A 43 2.33 2.19 21.86
N ALA A 44 1.53 2.91 21.07
CA ALA A 44 0.65 2.32 20.09
C ALA A 44 1.46 1.48 19.07
N PRO A 45 0.88 0.43 18.48
CA PRO A 45 1.59 -0.37 17.50
C PRO A 45 2.04 0.46 16.30
N GLN A 46 3.32 0.36 15.93
CA GLN A 46 3.82 0.97 14.71
C GLN A 46 3.40 0.16 13.48
N ARG A 47 3.19 0.87 12.37
CA ARG A 47 2.77 0.28 11.09
C ARG A 47 3.61 0.83 9.94
N PHE A 48 3.71 0.04 8.90
CA PHE A 48 4.39 0.41 7.67
C PHE A 48 3.54 0.08 6.45
N ALA A 49 3.44 1.02 5.50
CA ALA A 49 2.97 0.69 4.17
C ALA A 49 3.86 1.34 3.09
N ALA A 50 3.95 0.67 1.93
CA ALA A 50 4.61 1.22 0.76
C ALA A 50 3.64 1.22 -0.44
N LEU A 51 3.36 2.41 -0.97
CA LEU A 51 2.59 2.61 -2.19
C LEU A 51 3.54 2.90 -3.35
N PHE A 52 3.42 2.12 -4.40
CA PHE A 52 4.26 2.24 -5.58
C PHE A 52 3.50 2.81 -6.77
N MET A 53 4.05 3.85 -7.39
CA MET A 53 3.59 4.42 -8.64
C MET A 53 4.54 4.02 -9.79
N PRO A 54 4.04 3.46 -10.90
CA PRO A 54 4.87 3.17 -12.06
C PRO A 54 5.22 4.43 -12.86
N ASN A 55 6.14 4.28 -13.82
CA ASN A 55 6.44 5.23 -14.87
C ASN A 55 7.04 6.58 -14.46
N GLY A 56 7.41 6.79 -13.18
CA GLY A 56 8.01 8.04 -12.71
C GLY A 56 7.05 9.23 -12.64
N VAL A 57 7.60 10.43 -12.54
CA VAL A 57 6.83 11.69 -12.35
C VAL A 57 7.24 12.78 -13.34
N HIS A 58 6.38 13.75 -13.52
CA HIS A 58 6.67 14.96 -14.27
C HIS A 58 7.84 15.74 -13.61
N PRO A 59 9.00 15.86 -14.27
CA PRO A 59 10.24 16.31 -13.64
C PRO A 59 10.17 17.74 -13.10
N GLY A 60 9.41 18.62 -13.72
CA GLY A 60 9.30 20.03 -13.35
C GLY A 60 8.12 20.37 -12.41
N LYS A 61 7.25 19.39 -12.05
CA LYS A 61 6.03 19.63 -11.27
C LYS A 61 5.93 18.79 -10.00
N TRP A 62 6.94 17.96 -9.73
CA TRP A 62 6.96 17.08 -8.57
C TRP A 62 7.56 17.76 -7.33
N SER A 63 8.78 18.28 -7.43
CA SER A 63 9.52 18.75 -6.27
C SER A 63 9.06 20.14 -5.83
N PRO A 64 8.78 20.35 -4.52
CA PRO A 64 8.69 21.68 -3.95
C PRO A 64 10.01 22.45 -4.15
N THR A 65 9.93 23.77 -4.28
CA THR A 65 11.10 24.63 -4.52
C THR A 65 11.83 25.04 -3.26
N LYS A 66 11.08 25.20 -2.15
CA LYS A 66 11.63 25.64 -0.85
C LYS A 66 11.88 24.42 0.05
N LEU A 67 13.01 24.37 0.72
CA LEU A 67 13.34 23.36 1.71
C LEU A 67 12.86 23.75 3.10
N GLY A 68 12.81 22.77 4.01
CA GLY A 68 12.41 22.92 5.40
C GLY A 68 10.91 22.84 5.62
N ARG A 69 10.43 23.42 6.72
CA ARG A 69 9.03 23.27 7.16
C ARG A 69 8.06 24.20 6.41
N ASP A 70 8.52 25.36 5.97
CA ASP A 70 7.67 26.36 5.30
C ASP A 70 7.65 26.19 3.77
N PHE A 71 7.67 24.96 3.30
CA PHE A 71 7.61 24.68 1.87
C PHE A 71 6.18 24.74 1.33
N GLU A 72 6.07 25.19 0.09
CA GLU A 72 4.82 25.14 -0.66
C GLU A 72 4.74 23.83 -1.44
N LEU A 73 3.59 23.19 -1.41
CA LEU A 73 3.34 21.97 -2.19
C LEU A 73 3.43 22.25 -3.69
N SER A 74 4.17 21.42 -4.39
CA SER A 74 4.19 21.45 -5.85
C SER A 74 2.82 21.07 -6.44
N PRO A 75 2.53 21.41 -7.70
CA PRO A 75 1.21 21.15 -8.30
C PRO A 75 0.73 19.69 -8.18
N ILE A 76 1.63 18.72 -8.32
CA ILE A 76 1.31 17.30 -8.19
C ILE A 76 1.02 16.93 -6.74
N LEU A 77 1.71 17.53 -5.76
CA LEU A 77 1.57 17.20 -4.35
C LEU A 77 0.43 17.95 -3.64
N GLN A 78 -0.27 18.86 -4.31
CA GLN A 78 -1.41 19.63 -3.73
C GLN A 78 -2.47 18.78 -3.00
N PRO A 79 -2.81 17.55 -3.44
CA PRO A 79 -3.76 16.74 -2.70
C PRO A 79 -3.34 16.41 -1.26
N LEU A 80 -2.06 16.57 -0.91
CA LEU A 80 -1.52 16.29 0.44
C LEU A 80 -1.67 17.47 1.42
N ALA A 81 -2.29 18.57 1.02
CA ALA A 81 -2.34 19.82 1.82
C ALA A 81 -2.90 19.62 3.24
N LYS A 82 -3.88 18.73 3.42
CA LYS A 82 -4.48 18.47 4.74
C LYS A 82 -3.57 17.74 5.73
N VAL A 83 -2.54 17.09 5.23
CA VAL A 83 -1.60 16.26 6.02
C VAL A 83 -0.15 16.70 5.84
N GLN A 84 0.06 17.93 5.35
CA GLN A 84 1.39 18.46 5.05
C GLN A 84 2.31 18.47 6.27
N ASP A 85 1.80 18.79 7.45
CA ASP A 85 2.52 18.78 8.73
C ASP A 85 2.91 17.38 9.22
N LYS A 86 2.25 16.34 8.67
CA LYS A 86 2.45 14.93 9.02
C LYS A 86 3.23 14.14 7.96
N MET A 87 3.88 14.81 7.02
CA MET A 87 4.63 14.13 5.98
C MET A 87 6.00 14.73 5.71
N LEU A 88 6.82 13.98 4.99
CA LEU A 88 8.13 14.37 4.46
C LEU A 88 8.11 14.27 2.94
N VAL A 89 8.63 15.27 2.26
CA VAL A 89 9.03 15.18 0.84
C VAL A 89 10.53 15.03 0.80
N LEU A 90 11.04 13.97 0.16
CA LEU A 90 12.46 13.63 0.18
C LEU A 90 13.04 13.70 -1.23
N GLY A 91 14.09 14.51 -1.40
CA GLY A 91 14.85 14.62 -2.64
C GLY A 91 16.29 14.11 -2.49
N GLY A 92 16.97 13.86 -3.62
CA GLY A 92 18.36 13.41 -3.67
C GLY A 92 18.54 11.89 -3.47
N LEU A 93 17.49 11.16 -3.06
CA LEU A 93 17.58 9.71 -2.84
C LEU A 93 17.63 8.95 -4.16
N SER A 94 18.49 7.95 -4.26
CA SER A 94 18.81 7.26 -5.50
C SER A 94 19.00 5.76 -5.29
N ASN A 95 18.62 4.95 -6.30
CA ASN A 95 18.90 3.52 -6.32
C ASN A 95 20.11 3.23 -7.21
N LYS A 96 21.30 3.19 -6.61
CA LYS A 96 22.57 3.02 -7.34
C LYS A 96 22.67 1.73 -8.11
N HIS A 97 22.07 0.66 -7.61
CA HIS A 97 22.07 -0.65 -8.27
C HIS A 97 21.26 -0.66 -9.58
N SER A 98 20.45 0.37 -9.83
CA SER A 98 19.71 0.57 -11.08
C SER A 98 20.42 1.45 -12.11
N TYR A 99 21.59 2.05 -11.82
CA TYR A 99 22.24 3.02 -12.71
C TYR A 99 22.70 2.45 -14.04
N ARG A 100 23.12 1.21 -14.06
CA ARG A 100 23.69 0.54 -15.24
C ARG A 100 22.82 -0.58 -15.80
N THR A 101 21.52 -0.55 -15.53
CA THR A 101 20.59 -1.52 -16.10
C THR A 101 20.22 -1.08 -17.51
N VAL A 102 20.32 -2.00 -18.47
CA VAL A 102 19.95 -1.76 -19.88
C VAL A 102 18.44 -1.54 -20.02
N GLU A 103 17.68 -2.07 -19.06
CA GLU A 103 16.24 -2.06 -19.03
C GLU A 103 15.71 -0.83 -18.28
N GLY A 104 14.68 -0.18 -18.85
CA GLY A 104 14.12 1.08 -18.34
C GLY A 104 13.29 0.93 -17.08
N HIS A 105 12.42 -0.09 -16.99
CA HIS A 105 11.34 -0.14 -16.01
C HIS A 105 11.40 -1.32 -15.02
N TYR A 106 11.55 -2.57 -15.52
CA TYR A 106 11.31 -3.78 -14.73
C TYR A 106 12.28 -3.92 -13.54
N THR A 107 13.57 -3.81 -13.78
CA THR A 107 14.57 -3.94 -12.70
C THR A 107 14.47 -2.86 -11.66
N LYS A 108 14.10 -1.63 -12.06
CA LYS A 108 13.93 -0.47 -11.17
C LYS A 108 12.68 -0.57 -10.30
N THR A 109 11.69 -1.33 -10.75
CA THR A 109 10.54 -1.69 -9.94
C THR A 109 10.88 -2.84 -9.00
N GLY A 110 11.48 -3.92 -9.53
CA GLY A 110 11.81 -5.11 -8.74
C GLY A 110 12.75 -4.85 -7.57
N ASN A 111 13.63 -3.84 -7.68
CA ASN A 111 14.52 -3.48 -6.58
C ASN A 111 14.12 -2.21 -5.82
N PHE A 112 12.92 -1.71 -6.02
CA PHE A 112 12.47 -0.50 -5.31
C PHE A 112 12.57 -0.65 -3.80
N LEU A 113 12.08 -1.75 -3.22
CA LEU A 113 12.13 -2.00 -1.78
C LEU A 113 13.29 -2.90 -1.33
N THR A 114 14.11 -3.44 -2.23
CA THR A 114 15.32 -4.19 -1.85
C THR A 114 16.57 -3.34 -1.87
N SER A 115 16.61 -2.30 -2.70
CA SER A 115 17.82 -1.51 -2.99
C SER A 115 19.04 -2.36 -3.32
N MET A 116 18.81 -3.51 -3.96
CA MET A 116 19.87 -4.47 -4.36
C MET A 116 19.90 -4.65 -5.88
N ARG A 117 20.99 -5.16 -6.38
CA ARG A 117 21.12 -5.41 -7.80
C ARG A 117 20.24 -6.58 -8.25
N VAL A 118 19.34 -6.30 -9.18
CA VAL A 118 18.53 -7.32 -9.84
C VAL A 118 19.40 -8.08 -10.85
N SER A 119 19.39 -9.41 -10.79
CA SER A 119 20.07 -10.24 -11.78
C SER A 119 19.30 -10.23 -13.10
N ARG A 120 20.04 -10.16 -14.21
CA ARG A 120 19.43 -10.31 -15.53
C ARG A 120 19.10 -11.78 -15.76
N THR A 121 17.86 -12.13 -15.47
CA THR A 121 17.35 -13.49 -15.64
C THR A 121 16.19 -13.51 -16.61
N VAL A 122 16.00 -14.62 -17.25
CA VAL A 122 14.87 -14.88 -18.13
C VAL A 122 13.92 -15.84 -17.42
N ASP A 123 12.61 -15.67 -17.67
CA ASP A 123 11.56 -16.54 -17.17
C ASP A 123 11.46 -16.61 -15.62
N ALA A 124 11.32 -17.80 -15.04
CA ALA A 124 11.04 -18.03 -13.64
C ALA A 124 12.24 -17.89 -12.69
N ASP A 125 13.48 -17.92 -13.23
CA ASP A 125 14.68 -17.75 -12.40
C ASP A 125 14.92 -16.29 -12.06
N VAL A 126 14.18 -15.77 -11.06
CA VAL A 126 14.27 -14.39 -10.61
C VAL A 126 15.27 -14.23 -9.47
N ASN A 127 15.95 -13.07 -9.43
CA ASN A 127 16.77 -12.70 -8.29
C ASN A 127 16.82 -11.16 -8.15
N ALA A 128 16.06 -10.64 -7.20
CA ALA A 128 16.00 -9.20 -6.83
C ALA A 128 17.12 -8.79 -5.84
N GLY A 129 18.10 -9.65 -5.63
CA GLY A 129 19.30 -9.36 -4.84
C GLY A 129 19.16 -9.56 -3.34
N GLY A 130 17.96 -9.53 -2.78
CA GLY A 130 17.72 -9.65 -1.34
C GLY A 130 16.27 -9.59 -0.94
N ILE A 131 16.05 -9.63 0.37
CA ILE A 131 14.75 -9.40 1.00
C ILE A 131 14.37 -7.92 0.89
N SER A 132 13.10 -7.60 0.70
CA SER A 132 12.62 -6.21 0.69
C SER A 132 12.37 -5.68 2.10
N VAL A 133 12.45 -4.35 2.28
CA VAL A 133 12.32 -3.71 3.59
C VAL A 133 10.97 -3.98 4.26
N ASP A 134 9.89 -4.07 3.49
CA ASP A 134 8.57 -4.44 4.01
C ASP A 134 8.58 -5.84 4.62
N GLN A 135 9.31 -6.80 4.04
CA GLN A 135 9.42 -8.15 4.59
C GLN A 135 10.36 -8.22 5.80
N VAL A 136 11.37 -7.37 5.88
CA VAL A 136 12.17 -7.21 7.10
C VAL A 136 11.30 -6.64 8.22
N LEU A 137 10.54 -5.58 7.93
CA LEU A 137 9.58 -4.99 8.88
C LEU A 137 8.46 -5.97 9.27
N ALA A 138 8.00 -6.81 8.34
CA ALA A 138 7.03 -7.86 8.65
C ALA A 138 7.54 -8.88 9.67
N LYS A 139 8.82 -9.25 9.58
CA LYS A 139 9.46 -10.13 10.57
C LYS A 139 9.58 -9.46 11.95
N HIS A 140 9.64 -8.13 12.01
CA HIS A 140 9.74 -7.37 13.27
C HIS A 140 8.37 -6.95 13.80
N LEU A 141 7.60 -6.15 13.06
CA LEU A 141 6.29 -5.62 13.46
C LEU A 141 5.18 -6.67 13.40
N GLY A 142 5.26 -7.59 12.42
CA GLY A 142 4.25 -8.60 12.14
C GLY A 142 4.23 -9.77 13.12
N LYS A 143 5.21 -9.88 14.05
CA LYS A 143 5.25 -10.96 15.07
C LYS A 143 3.98 -11.06 15.90
N HIS A 144 3.27 -9.95 16.05
CA HIS A 144 2.06 -9.85 16.86
C HIS A 144 0.79 -9.73 16.02
N SER A 145 0.90 -9.79 14.70
CA SER A 145 -0.22 -9.70 13.77
C SER A 145 -0.70 -11.09 13.33
N VAL A 146 -1.94 -11.17 12.85
CA VAL A 146 -2.49 -12.40 12.26
C VAL A 146 -1.82 -12.66 10.91
N PHE A 147 -1.74 -11.61 10.07
CA PHE A 147 -0.97 -11.61 8.83
C PHE A 147 0.29 -10.79 9.03
N PRO A 148 1.48 -11.37 8.88
CA PRO A 148 2.73 -10.63 9.03
C PRO A 148 2.83 -9.45 8.08
N SER A 149 2.31 -9.61 6.84
CA SER A 149 2.24 -8.55 5.82
C SER A 149 1.15 -8.82 4.81
N LEU A 150 0.73 -7.75 4.12
CA LEU A 150 -0.27 -7.77 3.05
C LEU A 150 0.35 -7.19 1.77
N GLN A 151 0.13 -7.86 0.64
CA GLN A 151 0.59 -7.39 -0.66
C GLN A 151 -0.61 -7.21 -1.58
N TYR A 152 -0.81 -5.98 -2.06
CA TYR A 152 -1.92 -5.60 -2.91
C TYR A 152 -1.46 -4.93 -4.21
N GLY A 153 -2.31 -4.94 -5.21
CA GLY A 153 -2.07 -4.26 -6.47
C GLY A 153 -3.35 -4.01 -7.25
N LEU A 154 -3.30 -3.11 -8.21
CA LEU A 154 -4.40 -2.88 -9.15
C LEU A 154 -4.36 -3.81 -10.36
N ASP A 155 -3.15 -4.25 -10.75
CA ASP A 155 -2.91 -5.04 -11.95
C ASP A 155 -2.54 -6.49 -11.60
N ARG A 156 -2.85 -7.43 -12.48
CA ARG A 156 -2.36 -8.81 -12.37
C ARG A 156 -0.84 -8.86 -12.51
N MET A 157 -0.21 -9.81 -11.84
CA MET A 157 1.22 -10.07 -12.04
C MET A 157 1.45 -10.56 -13.47
N LYS A 158 2.45 -9.99 -14.15
CA LYS A 158 2.83 -10.38 -15.51
C LYS A 158 3.99 -11.36 -15.46
N SER A 159 3.86 -12.45 -16.19
CA SER A 159 4.90 -13.45 -16.43
C SER A 159 5.50 -13.29 -17.83
N GLY A 160 6.45 -14.14 -18.16
CA GLY A 160 7.14 -14.15 -19.44
C GLY A 160 8.24 -13.11 -19.56
N VAL A 161 8.86 -13.03 -20.72
CA VAL A 161 10.05 -12.22 -21.00
C VAL A 161 9.68 -11.01 -21.85
N CYS A 162 10.24 -9.86 -21.53
CA CYS A 162 10.17 -8.68 -22.37
C CYS A 162 11.01 -8.89 -23.62
N LYS A 163 10.40 -8.89 -24.80
CA LYS A 163 11.06 -9.16 -26.08
C LYS A 163 12.19 -8.17 -26.40
N SER A 164 12.05 -6.91 -26.02
CA SER A 164 13.05 -5.87 -26.31
C SER A 164 14.28 -5.91 -25.42
N THR A 165 14.14 -6.40 -24.17
CA THR A 165 15.22 -6.34 -23.17
C THR A 165 15.73 -7.71 -22.75
N GLY A 166 14.98 -8.79 -23.01
CA GLY A 166 15.29 -10.14 -22.59
C GLY A 166 15.21 -10.36 -21.08
N ILE A 167 14.46 -9.50 -20.36
CA ILE A 167 14.31 -9.57 -18.90
C ILE A 167 12.90 -10.04 -18.56
N THR A 168 12.77 -10.85 -17.51
CA THR A 168 11.46 -11.31 -17.04
C THR A 168 10.60 -10.15 -16.59
N ARG A 169 9.32 -10.15 -17.01
CA ARG A 169 8.31 -9.14 -16.62
C ARG A 169 7.92 -9.22 -15.15
N LEU A 170 8.25 -10.34 -14.49
CA LEU A 170 7.93 -10.53 -13.08
C LEU A 170 8.59 -9.47 -12.19
N TYR A 171 9.80 -9.00 -12.51
CA TYR A 171 10.43 -7.89 -11.80
C TYR A 171 9.60 -6.59 -11.81
N GLY A 172 8.83 -6.37 -12.87
CA GLY A 172 7.93 -5.22 -12.96
C GLY A 172 6.59 -5.41 -12.28
N SER A 173 6.34 -6.60 -11.76
CA SER A 173 5.04 -6.99 -11.19
C SER A 173 5.06 -7.15 -9.68
N THR A 174 6.19 -6.91 -9.01
CA THR A 174 6.28 -6.93 -7.55
C THR A 174 7.38 -6.01 -7.05
N ILE A 175 7.16 -5.40 -5.89
CA ILE A 175 8.15 -4.66 -5.10
C ILE A 175 8.51 -5.40 -3.80
N SER A 176 7.72 -6.41 -3.43
CA SER A 176 7.83 -7.15 -2.17
C SER A 176 8.47 -8.52 -2.40
N TRP A 177 9.53 -8.82 -1.65
CA TRP A 177 10.36 -10.01 -1.81
C TRP A 177 10.67 -10.63 -0.44
N GLU A 178 10.22 -11.87 -0.22
CA GLU A 178 10.53 -12.63 1.00
C GLU A 178 12.02 -13.04 1.03
N SER A 179 12.60 -13.24 -0.13
CA SER A 179 14.04 -13.40 -0.38
C SER A 179 14.36 -12.92 -1.79
N GLY A 180 15.63 -12.83 -2.16
CA GLY A 180 16.01 -12.41 -3.51
C GLY A 180 15.37 -13.24 -4.62
N ARG A 181 14.98 -14.49 -4.36
CA ARG A 181 14.39 -15.41 -5.34
C ARG A 181 12.90 -15.67 -5.15
N GLN A 182 12.30 -15.10 -4.12
CA GLN A 182 10.91 -15.37 -3.75
C GLN A 182 10.09 -14.08 -3.73
N PRO A 183 9.42 -13.74 -4.86
CA PRO A 183 8.48 -12.63 -4.90
C PRO A 183 7.24 -12.95 -4.06
N CYS A 184 6.71 -11.96 -3.35
CA CYS A 184 5.43 -12.07 -2.68
C CYS A 184 4.29 -11.92 -3.69
N SER A 185 3.32 -12.84 -3.63
CA SER A 185 2.10 -12.75 -4.44
C SER A 185 1.23 -11.60 -3.99
N ARG A 186 0.56 -10.93 -4.94
CA ARG A 186 -0.33 -9.81 -4.66
C ARG A 186 -1.78 -10.20 -4.86
N GLU A 187 -2.66 -9.73 -3.98
CA GLU A 187 -4.09 -9.73 -4.20
C GLU A 187 -4.50 -8.46 -4.95
N ILE A 188 -5.36 -8.61 -5.94
CA ILE A 188 -5.83 -7.52 -6.81
C ILE A 188 -7.33 -7.34 -6.78
N ASP A 189 -8.05 -8.31 -6.20
CA ASP A 189 -9.48 -8.28 -6.06
C ASP A 189 -9.86 -7.79 -4.66
N PRO A 190 -10.54 -6.64 -4.54
CA PRO A 190 -10.92 -6.09 -3.24
C PRO A 190 -11.81 -7.06 -2.43
N ARG A 191 -12.68 -7.83 -3.10
CA ARG A 191 -13.52 -8.80 -2.42
C ARG A 191 -12.70 -9.93 -1.82
N MET A 192 -11.78 -10.51 -2.59
CA MET A 192 -10.89 -11.57 -2.13
C MET A 192 -9.96 -11.07 -1.01
N ALA A 193 -9.45 -9.83 -1.14
CA ALA A 193 -8.65 -9.18 -0.10
C ALA A 193 -9.42 -9.05 1.21
N PHE A 194 -10.67 -8.57 1.15
CA PHE A 194 -11.53 -8.42 2.31
C PHE A 194 -11.90 -9.77 2.94
N ASP A 195 -12.35 -10.73 2.13
CA ASP A 195 -12.75 -12.07 2.61
C ASP A 195 -11.56 -12.81 3.26
N ARG A 196 -10.35 -12.69 2.69
CA ARG A 196 -9.14 -13.26 3.31
C ARG A 196 -8.88 -12.72 4.72
N LEU A 197 -9.15 -11.46 4.98
CA LEU A 197 -8.92 -10.84 6.29
C LEU A 197 -10.02 -11.20 7.30
N PHE A 198 -11.27 -11.39 6.85
CA PHE A 198 -12.41 -11.39 7.75
C PHE A 198 -13.29 -12.65 7.67
N ARG A 199 -13.31 -13.40 6.54
CA ARG A 199 -14.19 -14.56 6.37
C ARG A 199 -13.57 -15.92 6.69
N ASP A 200 -12.32 -16.17 6.30
CA ASP A 200 -11.77 -17.52 6.32
C ASP A 200 -10.88 -17.82 7.53
N PHE A 201 -10.93 -16.97 8.56
CA PHE A 201 -10.00 -17.08 9.66
C PHE A 201 -10.50 -17.96 10.80
N VAL A 202 -10.79 -19.25 10.50
CA VAL A 202 -10.94 -20.30 11.54
C VAL A 202 -9.97 -21.44 11.22
N PRO A 203 -8.81 -21.52 11.89
CA PRO A 203 -7.89 -22.65 11.72
C PRO A 203 -8.62 -23.98 11.97
N GLY A 204 -8.58 -24.91 11.01
CA GLY A 204 -9.10 -26.27 11.15
C GLY A 204 -10.54 -26.50 10.73
N LYS A 205 -11.27 -25.51 10.19
CA LYS A 205 -12.59 -25.73 9.55
C LYS A 205 -12.49 -25.60 8.05
N LYS A 206 -13.02 -26.60 7.32
CA LYS A 206 -13.27 -26.49 5.88
C LYS A 206 -14.21 -25.30 5.63
N PRO A 207 -13.99 -24.49 4.58
CA PRO A 207 -14.93 -23.45 4.17
C PRO A 207 -16.32 -24.11 4.01
N LEU A 208 -17.33 -23.52 4.62
CA LEU A 208 -18.71 -23.95 4.35
C LEU A 208 -19.00 -23.71 2.87
N PRO A 209 -19.73 -24.60 2.17
CA PRO A 209 -20.20 -24.37 0.81
C PRO A 209 -21.29 -23.29 0.86
N HIS A 210 -20.88 -22.06 1.04
CA HIS A 210 -21.76 -20.90 1.09
C HIS A 210 -21.41 -19.99 -0.08
N ASP A 211 -22.44 -19.47 -0.71
CA ASP A 211 -22.27 -18.36 -1.66
C ASP A 211 -21.62 -17.18 -0.89
N PRO A 212 -20.33 -16.92 -1.07
CA PRO A 212 -19.60 -15.92 -0.27
C PRO A 212 -20.14 -14.50 -0.49
N TYR A 213 -21.02 -14.31 -1.49
CA TYR A 213 -21.57 -13.02 -1.87
C TYR A 213 -22.91 -12.69 -1.20
N LYS A 214 -23.51 -13.62 -0.42
CA LYS A 214 -24.87 -13.45 0.13
C LYS A 214 -24.93 -13.11 1.61
N GLN A 215 -23.85 -13.27 2.38
CA GLN A 215 -23.90 -13.04 3.82
C GLN A 215 -22.82 -12.09 4.30
N SER A 216 -23.22 -10.99 4.93
CA SER A 216 -22.31 -10.01 5.53
C SER A 216 -21.53 -10.61 6.70
N VAL A 217 -20.22 -10.30 6.76
CA VAL A 217 -19.36 -10.63 7.92
C VAL A 217 -19.93 -10.04 9.21
N LEU A 218 -20.46 -8.82 9.16
CA LEU A 218 -21.07 -8.17 10.32
C LEU A 218 -22.31 -8.89 10.81
N ASP A 219 -23.19 -9.37 9.90
CA ASP A 219 -24.39 -10.11 10.30
C ASP A 219 -24.04 -11.41 11.05
N ILE A 220 -22.95 -12.07 10.60
CA ILE A 220 -22.45 -13.30 11.23
C ILE A 220 -21.92 -13.04 12.66
N VAL A 221 -21.22 -11.93 12.88
CA VAL A 221 -20.59 -11.61 14.17
C VAL A 221 -21.42 -10.68 15.06
N MET A 222 -22.59 -10.22 14.59
CA MET A 222 -23.41 -9.21 15.28
C MET A 222 -23.82 -9.59 16.70
N ASN A 223 -24.11 -10.87 16.95
CA ASN A 223 -24.48 -11.32 18.31
C ASN A 223 -23.32 -11.22 19.28
N ASP A 224 -22.10 -11.43 18.82
CA ASP A 224 -20.88 -11.31 19.61
C ASP A 224 -20.53 -9.85 19.85
N ALA A 225 -20.75 -8.98 18.85
CA ALA A 225 -20.59 -7.53 18.97
C ALA A 225 -21.51 -6.94 20.04
N LYS A 226 -22.81 -7.30 20.02
CA LYS A 226 -23.80 -6.87 21.06
C LYS A 226 -23.43 -7.33 22.47
N ARG A 227 -22.81 -8.50 22.61
CA ARG A 227 -22.30 -8.97 23.91
C ARG A 227 -21.09 -8.17 24.39
N LEU A 228 -20.21 -7.80 23.44
CA LEU A 228 -19.03 -7.00 23.73
C LEU A 228 -19.38 -5.57 24.17
N GLU A 229 -20.34 -4.92 23.49
CA GLU A 229 -20.82 -3.57 23.80
C GLU A 229 -21.24 -3.43 25.27
N LYS A 230 -21.83 -4.48 25.86
CA LYS A 230 -22.24 -4.52 27.28
C LYS A 230 -21.09 -4.59 28.26
N ARG A 231 -19.87 -4.90 27.80
CA ARG A 231 -18.69 -5.17 28.62
C ARG A 231 -17.61 -4.10 28.55
N ILE A 232 -17.72 -3.18 27.61
CA ILE A 232 -16.74 -2.12 27.33
C ILE A 232 -17.27 -0.74 27.74
N GLY A 233 -16.35 0.18 28.02
CA GLY A 233 -16.67 1.57 28.36
C GLY A 233 -17.33 2.34 27.21
N VAL A 234 -17.85 3.52 27.49
CA VAL A 234 -18.57 4.36 26.51
C VAL A 234 -17.66 4.73 25.34
N GLU A 235 -16.42 5.13 25.60
CA GLU A 235 -15.45 5.52 24.58
C GLU A 235 -15.11 4.35 23.64
N ASP A 236 -14.82 3.17 24.21
CA ASP A 236 -14.54 1.96 23.42
C ASP A 236 -15.76 1.48 22.65
N ARG A 237 -16.98 1.71 23.16
CA ARG A 237 -18.22 1.43 22.45
C ARG A 237 -18.36 2.32 21.22
N ASN A 238 -18.04 3.61 21.34
CA ASN A 238 -18.05 4.52 20.21
C ASN A 238 -17.04 4.09 19.14
N LYS A 239 -15.80 3.74 19.52
CA LYS A 239 -14.77 3.19 18.60
C LYS A 239 -15.22 1.90 17.93
N LEU A 240 -15.85 0.98 18.68
CA LEU A 240 -16.39 -0.27 18.12
C LEU A 240 -17.49 0.03 17.08
N ASN A 241 -18.44 0.92 17.39
CA ASN A 241 -19.52 1.26 16.47
C ASN A 241 -19.02 1.95 15.20
N GLU A 242 -18.03 2.84 15.31
CA GLU A 242 -17.38 3.49 14.18
C GLU A 242 -16.68 2.48 13.29
N TYR A 243 -15.94 1.55 13.89
CA TYR A 243 -15.29 0.45 13.18
C TYR A 243 -16.28 -0.45 12.44
N LEU A 244 -17.34 -0.92 13.12
CA LEU A 244 -18.38 -1.76 12.51
C LEU A 244 -19.11 -1.05 11.36
N THR A 245 -19.35 0.28 11.49
CA THR A 245 -19.92 1.11 10.43
C THR A 245 -18.99 1.18 9.22
N SER A 246 -17.69 1.32 9.44
CA SER A 246 -16.68 1.32 8.35
C SER A 246 -16.65 -0.02 7.62
N VAL A 247 -16.65 -1.14 8.35
CA VAL A 247 -16.74 -2.49 7.74
C VAL A 247 -18.00 -2.62 6.89
N ARG A 248 -19.18 -2.20 7.41
CA ARG A 248 -20.46 -2.26 6.66
C ARG A 248 -20.42 -1.43 5.38
N THR A 249 -19.78 -0.27 5.42
CA THR A 249 -19.64 0.59 4.24
C THR A 249 -18.80 -0.09 3.15
N ILE A 250 -17.71 -0.75 3.54
CA ILE A 250 -16.86 -1.49 2.60
C ILE A 250 -17.58 -2.70 2.02
N GLU A 251 -18.29 -3.49 2.85
CA GLU A 251 -19.09 -4.61 2.38
C GLU A 251 -20.09 -4.18 1.28
N LYS A 252 -20.84 -3.08 1.51
CA LYS A 252 -21.77 -2.54 0.52
C LYS A 252 -21.09 -2.13 -0.78
N ARG A 253 -19.92 -1.50 -0.72
CA ARG A 253 -19.15 -1.12 -1.92
C ARG A 253 -18.65 -2.35 -2.68
N LEU A 254 -18.22 -3.40 -1.96
CA LEU A 254 -17.81 -4.67 -2.56
C LEU A 254 -18.98 -5.39 -3.24
N ASP A 255 -20.15 -5.39 -2.62
CA ASP A 255 -21.37 -5.98 -3.19
C ASP A 255 -21.82 -5.24 -4.47
N ASN A 256 -21.70 -3.91 -4.50
CA ASN A 256 -21.97 -3.11 -5.70
C ASN A 256 -20.99 -3.45 -6.84
N GLN A 257 -19.68 -3.62 -6.54
CA GLN A 257 -18.70 -4.05 -7.54
C GLN A 257 -18.94 -5.49 -8.06
N ALA A 258 -19.39 -6.40 -7.18
CA ALA A 258 -19.76 -7.75 -7.58
C ALA A 258 -20.92 -7.74 -8.59
N SER A 259 -21.92 -6.87 -8.40
CA SER A 259 -23.03 -6.69 -9.34
C SER A 259 -22.60 -6.19 -10.72
N LEU A 260 -21.56 -5.38 -10.81
CA LEU A 260 -20.95 -4.98 -12.09
C LEU A 260 -20.22 -6.14 -12.78
N LYS A 261 -19.50 -6.98 -12.02
CA LYS A 261 -18.86 -8.20 -12.55
C LYS A 261 -19.88 -9.22 -13.07
N ASP A 262 -21.02 -9.35 -12.41
CA ASP A 262 -22.13 -10.19 -12.89
C ASP A 262 -22.71 -9.67 -14.21
N PHE A 263 -22.70 -8.37 -14.44
CA PHE A 263 -23.07 -7.77 -15.72
C PHE A 263 -22.04 -8.11 -16.81
N GLU A 264 -20.77 -8.01 -16.55
CA GLU A 264 -19.69 -8.42 -17.47
C GLU A 264 -19.72 -9.93 -17.77
N ALA A 265 -20.04 -10.76 -16.78
CA ALA A 265 -20.19 -12.21 -16.96
C ALA A 265 -21.40 -12.58 -17.82
N ARG A 266 -22.38 -11.69 -17.99
CA ARG A 266 -23.57 -11.87 -18.87
C ARG A 266 -23.29 -11.49 -20.33
N ILE A 267 -22.10 -10.97 -20.66
CA ILE A 267 -21.69 -10.78 -22.05
C ILE A 267 -21.62 -12.17 -22.71
N THR A 268 -22.56 -12.42 -23.62
CA THR A 268 -22.66 -13.71 -24.29
C THR A 268 -21.40 -14.04 -25.10
N PRO A 269 -21.09 -15.32 -25.35
CA PRO A 269 -19.97 -15.72 -26.19
C PRO A 269 -20.00 -15.07 -27.58
N ASP A 270 -21.17 -14.77 -28.13
CA ASP A 270 -21.35 -14.13 -29.44
C ASP A 270 -20.98 -12.64 -29.40
N VAL A 271 -21.39 -11.92 -28.35
CA VAL A 271 -20.96 -10.54 -28.12
C VAL A 271 -19.43 -10.48 -27.92
N ARG A 272 -18.85 -11.42 -27.18
CA ARG A 272 -17.41 -11.53 -26.97
C ARG A 272 -16.67 -11.83 -28.28
N LYS A 273 -17.22 -12.68 -29.14
CA LYS A 273 -16.68 -13.01 -30.46
C LYS A 273 -16.76 -11.83 -31.42
N GLU A 274 -17.81 -11.03 -31.34
CA GLU A 274 -17.98 -9.82 -32.13
C GLU A 274 -17.00 -8.72 -31.68
N LEU A 275 -16.79 -8.55 -30.37
CA LEU A 275 -15.75 -7.67 -29.80
C LEU A 275 -14.35 -8.10 -30.24
N GLN A 276 -14.07 -9.41 -30.37
CA GLN A 276 -12.82 -9.93 -30.91
C GLN A 276 -12.66 -9.68 -32.41
N ARG A 277 -13.77 -9.70 -33.20
CA ARG A 277 -13.76 -9.38 -34.65
C ARG A 277 -13.49 -7.91 -34.94
N MET A 278 -13.85 -7.03 -34.03
CA MET A 278 -13.62 -5.58 -34.15
C MET A 278 -12.14 -5.20 -34.00
N ASP A 279 -11.23 -6.20 -34.06
CA ASP A 279 -9.76 -6.03 -33.95
C ASP A 279 -9.35 -5.12 -32.79
N ILE A 280 -10.11 -5.20 -31.68
CA ILE A 280 -9.64 -4.75 -30.40
C ILE A 280 -8.51 -5.74 -30.07
N ARG A 281 -7.33 -5.48 -30.60
CA ARG A 281 -6.12 -6.11 -30.12
C ARG A 281 -6.11 -5.86 -28.64
N ILE A 282 -6.48 -6.90 -27.88
CA ILE A 282 -6.03 -7.01 -26.50
C ILE A 282 -4.54 -7.21 -26.64
N ASP A 283 -3.85 -6.12 -26.97
CA ASP A 283 -2.40 -6.09 -26.91
C ASP A 283 -2.02 -6.55 -25.51
N GLU A 284 -0.89 -7.21 -25.37
CA GLU A 284 -0.34 -7.64 -24.06
C GLU A 284 -0.29 -6.48 -23.04
N TRP A 285 -0.50 -5.23 -23.50
CA TRP A 285 -0.54 -3.99 -22.74
C TRP A 285 -1.96 -3.47 -22.46
N ALA A 286 -2.96 -3.91 -23.19
CA ALA A 286 -4.36 -3.47 -23.10
C ALA A 286 -5.19 -4.44 -22.22
N GLU A 287 -4.75 -4.69 -20.98
CA GLU A 287 -5.60 -5.37 -19.99
C GLU A 287 -6.74 -4.46 -19.49
N PHE A 288 -6.88 -3.27 -20.06
CA PHE A 288 -7.73 -2.22 -19.52
C PHE A 288 -8.69 -1.73 -20.59
N THR A 289 -9.97 -1.93 -20.33
CA THR A 289 -11.04 -1.30 -21.09
C THR A 289 -10.86 0.21 -21.07
N GLU A 290 -10.89 0.83 -22.25
CA GLU A 290 -10.82 2.29 -22.38
C GLU A 290 -11.88 2.96 -21.50
N GLY A 291 -11.50 3.98 -20.77
CA GLY A 291 -12.41 4.83 -20.00
C GLY A 291 -12.99 4.23 -18.72
N VAL A 292 -12.58 3.04 -18.28
CA VAL A 292 -13.04 2.51 -16.99
C VAL A 292 -12.34 3.23 -15.83
N ASP A 293 -13.11 3.98 -15.06
CA ASP A 293 -12.62 4.61 -13.84
C ASP A 293 -12.32 3.55 -12.77
N ILE A 294 -11.05 3.48 -12.39
CA ILE A 294 -10.54 2.54 -11.39
C ILE A 294 -10.40 3.16 -10.00
N THR A 295 -10.82 4.41 -9.83
CA THR A 295 -10.64 5.15 -8.57
C THR A 295 -11.32 4.45 -7.41
N ASP A 296 -12.54 3.97 -7.60
CA ASP A 296 -13.26 3.23 -6.57
C ASP A 296 -12.59 1.92 -6.19
N LYS A 297 -12.06 1.17 -7.16
CA LYS A 297 -11.29 -0.05 -6.90
C LYS A 297 -10.01 0.27 -6.11
N ALA A 298 -9.29 1.34 -6.52
CA ALA A 298 -8.09 1.77 -5.84
C ALA A 298 -8.37 2.14 -4.37
N ARG A 299 -9.43 2.91 -4.12
CA ARG A 299 -9.85 3.34 -2.78
C ARG A 299 -10.40 2.20 -1.93
N LEU A 300 -11.09 1.22 -2.51
CA LEU A 300 -11.49 0.01 -1.78
C LEU A 300 -10.28 -0.77 -1.23
N MET A 301 -9.23 -0.94 -2.03
CA MET A 301 -8.00 -1.57 -1.55
C MET A 301 -7.33 -0.76 -0.44
N VAL A 302 -7.34 0.58 -0.54
CA VAL A 302 -6.89 1.48 0.53
C VAL A 302 -7.70 1.28 1.80
N ASP A 303 -9.04 1.27 1.71
CA ASP A 303 -9.92 1.06 2.87
C ASP A 303 -9.68 -0.30 3.54
N ILE A 304 -9.35 -1.35 2.77
CA ILE A 304 -8.98 -2.66 3.31
C ILE A 304 -7.65 -2.58 4.08
N ILE A 305 -6.65 -1.82 3.58
CA ILE A 305 -5.40 -1.57 4.32
C ILE A 305 -5.69 -0.81 5.62
N VAL A 306 -6.52 0.23 5.57
CA VAL A 306 -6.93 1.01 6.75
C VAL A 306 -7.60 0.10 7.79
N LEU A 307 -8.56 -0.73 7.38
CA LEU A 307 -9.20 -1.70 8.29
C LEU A 307 -8.21 -2.70 8.88
N ALA A 308 -7.26 -3.20 8.07
CA ALA A 308 -6.25 -4.14 8.54
C ALA A 308 -5.33 -3.50 9.61
N PHE A 309 -4.97 -2.24 9.42
CA PHE A 309 -4.18 -1.47 10.38
C PHE A 309 -4.98 -1.11 11.62
N TRP A 310 -6.23 -0.68 11.47
CA TRP A 310 -7.11 -0.33 12.58
C TRP A 310 -7.41 -1.52 13.49
N SER A 311 -7.66 -2.69 12.90
CA SER A 311 -7.90 -3.93 13.66
C SER A 311 -6.64 -4.62 14.16
N ASP A 312 -5.44 -4.09 13.83
CA ASP A 312 -4.14 -4.71 14.11
C ASP A 312 -4.01 -6.15 13.57
N ILE A 313 -4.81 -6.50 12.55
CA ILE A 313 -4.75 -7.81 11.89
C ILE A 313 -3.49 -7.95 11.04
N SER A 314 -2.98 -6.82 10.53
CA SER A 314 -1.65 -6.68 9.94
C SER A 314 -1.07 -5.30 10.27
N ARG A 315 0.25 -5.19 10.30
CA ARG A 315 0.99 -3.95 10.53
C ARG A 315 1.86 -3.55 9.35
N VAL A 316 1.93 -4.38 8.32
CA VAL A 316 2.77 -4.13 7.15
C VAL A 316 1.95 -4.38 5.89
N ALA A 317 2.00 -3.44 4.94
CA ALA A 317 1.34 -3.59 3.66
C ALA A 317 2.18 -3.01 2.51
N THR A 318 2.05 -3.59 1.31
CA THR A 318 2.51 -2.98 0.07
C THR A 318 1.35 -2.87 -0.91
N TYR A 319 1.30 -1.78 -1.66
CA TYR A 319 0.27 -1.55 -2.65
C TYR A 319 0.85 -0.96 -3.94
N MET A 320 0.81 -1.73 -5.02
CA MET A 320 1.21 -1.27 -6.33
C MET A 320 0.01 -0.69 -7.09
N LEU A 321 0.03 0.62 -7.35
CA LEU A 321 -1.00 1.32 -8.12
C LEU A 321 -0.92 1.01 -9.63
N GLY A 322 0.09 0.30 -10.05
CA GLY A 322 0.27 -0.25 -11.38
C GLY A 322 1.54 -1.09 -11.48
N ASN A 323 1.58 -1.98 -12.46
CA ASN A 323 2.82 -2.69 -12.82
C ASN A 323 3.82 -1.70 -13.43
N SER A 324 5.09 -2.07 -13.41
CA SER A 324 6.12 -1.39 -14.19
C SER A 324 5.72 -1.28 -15.66
N ALA A 325 6.01 -0.15 -16.28
CA ALA A 325 5.57 0.15 -17.64
C ALA A 325 4.05 -0.03 -17.82
N SER A 326 3.26 0.46 -16.84
CA SER A 326 1.81 0.32 -16.87
C SER A 326 1.22 0.98 -18.11
N GLY A 327 0.64 0.16 -18.97
CA GLY A 327 -0.13 0.60 -20.14
C GLY A 327 -1.58 0.96 -19.80
N ARG A 328 -1.92 1.14 -18.52
CA ARG A 328 -3.27 1.53 -18.12
C ARG A 328 -3.67 2.82 -18.81
N ASN A 329 -4.84 2.79 -19.46
CA ASN A 329 -5.46 3.97 -20.05
C ASN A 329 -6.12 4.80 -18.94
N PHE A 330 -5.81 6.10 -18.91
CA PHE A 330 -6.33 7.05 -17.95
C PHE A 330 -7.33 8.05 -18.57
N SER A 331 -7.93 7.71 -19.71
CA SER A 331 -8.90 8.57 -20.40
C SER A 331 -10.20 8.84 -19.61
N PHE A 332 -10.40 8.16 -18.48
CA PHE A 332 -11.45 8.52 -17.53
C PHE A 332 -11.15 9.82 -16.76
N LEU A 333 -9.91 10.31 -16.78
CA LEU A 333 -9.53 11.63 -16.26
C LEU A 333 -9.69 12.67 -17.35
N ASP A 334 -10.36 13.78 -17.01
CA ASP A 334 -10.52 14.89 -17.94
C ASP A 334 -9.15 15.43 -18.43
N GLY A 335 -9.03 15.62 -19.73
CA GLY A 335 -7.78 16.07 -20.35
C GLY A 335 -6.76 14.97 -20.62
N VAL A 336 -7.04 13.69 -20.34
CA VAL A 336 -6.17 12.54 -20.63
C VAL A 336 -6.78 11.68 -21.75
N ASN A 337 -5.95 11.27 -22.73
CA ASN A 337 -6.44 10.54 -23.90
C ASN A 337 -5.60 9.29 -24.26
N ASP A 338 -4.64 8.89 -23.42
CA ASP A 338 -3.74 7.76 -23.71
C ASP A 338 -3.34 7.01 -22.42
N SER A 339 -2.53 5.99 -22.58
CA SER A 339 -2.00 5.15 -21.50
C SER A 339 -0.89 5.84 -20.74
N HIS A 340 -0.77 5.52 -19.45
CA HIS A 340 0.25 6.10 -18.58
C HIS A 340 1.67 5.91 -19.13
N HIS A 341 1.99 4.70 -19.64
CA HIS A 341 3.33 4.43 -20.17
C HIS A 341 3.61 5.24 -21.44
N ALA A 342 2.66 5.33 -22.38
CA ALA A 342 2.85 6.13 -23.59
C ALA A 342 3.06 7.61 -23.25
N ILE A 343 2.23 8.16 -22.35
CA ILE A 343 2.33 9.54 -21.88
C ILE A 343 3.65 9.79 -21.14
N SER A 344 4.16 8.84 -20.36
CA SER A 344 5.43 8.98 -19.64
C SER A 344 6.65 9.13 -20.57
N HIS A 345 6.54 8.65 -21.83
CA HIS A 345 7.52 8.88 -22.89
C HIS A 345 7.25 10.20 -23.66
N HIS A 346 6.92 11.25 -22.97
CA HIS A 346 6.40 12.54 -23.41
C HIS A 346 7.27 13.32 -24.41
N LYS A 347 8.51 12.95 -24.63
CA LYS A 347 9.47 13.65 -25.55
C LYS A 347 9.49 15.18 -25.36
N TYR A 348 9.10 15.66 -24.18
CA TYR A 348 8.91 17.07 -23.82
C TYR A 348 7.79 17.80 -24.61
N ASP A 349 6.87 17.05 -25.22
CA ASP A 349 5.65 17.61 -25.81
C ASP A 349 4.76 18.20 -24.70
N PRO A 350 4.36 19.49 -24.81
CA PRO A 350 3.59 20.15 -23.75
C PRO A 350 2.24 19.50 -23.45
N ARG A 351 1.59 18.88 -24.46
CA ARG A 351 0.29 18.20 -24.28
C ARG A 351 0.47 16.90 -23.51
N GLN A 352 1.48 16.11 -23.85
CA GLN A 352 1.79 14.89 -23.11
C GLN A 352 2.25 15.21 -21.68
N MET A 353 3.04 16.27 -21.49
CA MET A 353 3.47 16.72 -20.17
C MET A 353 2.28 17.11 -19.28
N ALA A 354 1.28 17.83 -19.84
CA ALA A 354 0.06 18.19 -19.11
C ALA A 354 -0.73 16.94 -18.69
N GLN A 355 -0.90 15.96 -19.58
CA GLN A 355 -1.55 14.69 -19.25
C GLN A 355 -0.77 13.90 -18.19
N TYR A 356 0.56 13.92 -18.26
CA TYR A 356 1.41 13.24 -17.27
C TYR A 356 1.26 13.86 -15.88
N GLU A 357 1.14 15.19 -15.78
CA GLU A 357 0.83 15.89 -14.53
C GLU A 357 -0.50 15.43 -13.94
N ILE A 358 -1.57 15.34 -14.75
CA ILE A 358 -2.90 14.88 -14.32
C ILE A 358 -2.83 13.45 -13.78
N ILE A 359 -2.18 12.54 -14.51
CA ILE A 359 -2.03 11.14 -14.06
C ILE A 359 -1.22 11.05 -12.76
N ASN A 360 -0.13 11.81 -12.65
CA ASN A 360 0.67 11.82 -11.43
C ASN A 360 -0.14 12.35 -10.22
N ARG A 361 -0.95 13.39 -10.44
CA ARG A 361 -1.84 13.94 -9.42
C ARG A 361 -2.87 12.90 -8.97
N TRP A 362 -3.49 12.14 -9.88
CA TRP A 362 -4.40 11.05 -9.52
C TRP A 362 -3.74 10.02 -8.59
N HIS A 363 -2.48 9.65 -8.84
CA HIS A 363 -1.74 8.72 -7.96
C HIS A 363 -1.53 9.32 -6.56
N ILE A 364 -1.21 10.61 -6.48
CA ILE A 364 -1.06 11.31 -5.21
C ILE A 364 -2.40 11.45 -4.48
N GLU A 365 -3.52 11.61 -5.20
CA GLU A 365 -4.86 11.62 -4.60
C GLU A 365 -5.21 10.29 -3.92
N GLN A 366 -4.77 9.14 -4.47
CA GLN A 366 -4.96 7.84 -3.81
C GLN A 366 -4.08 7.71 -2.55
N TYR A 367 -2.88 8.25 -2.59
CA TYR A 367 -2.00 8.30 -1.43
C TYR A 367 -2.54 9.25 -0.35
N ALA A 368 -2.98 10.45 -0.73
CA ALA A 368 -3.63 11.40 0.17
C ALA A 368 -4.86 10.79 0.84
N TYR A 369 -5.69 10.08 0.07
CA TYR A 369 -6.84 9.36 0.61
C TYR A 369 -6.43 8.37 1.72
N LEU A 370 -5.35 7.58 1.53
CA LEU A 370 -4.85 6.69 2.58
C LEU A 370 -4.43 7.47 3.83
N LEU A 371 -3.64 8.53 3.67
CA LEU A 371 -3.16 9.32 4.81
C LEU A 371 -4.31 9.98 5.57
N GLU A 372 -5.26 10.62 4.87
CA GLU A 372 -6.43 11.25 5.48
C GLU A 372 -7.31 10.22 6.22
N ARG A 373 -7.49 9.01 5.66
CA ARG A 373 -8.22 7.93 6.32
C ARG A 373 -7.52 7.48 7.61
N LEU A 374 -6.21 7.28 7.59
CA LEU A 374 -5.45 6.91 8.77
C LEU A 374 -5.44 8.04 9.82
N ASP A 375 -5.37 9.30 9.38
CA ASP A 375 -5.38 10.47 10.27
C ASP A 375 -6.74 10.70 10.94
N SER A 376 -7.83 10.29 10.31
CA SER A 376 -9.18 10.40 10.87
C SER A 376 -9.44 9.44 12.04
N ILE A 377 -8.60 8.40 12.23
CA ILE A 377 -8.82 7.34 13.23
C ILE A 377 -7.92 7.58 14.43
N LYS A 378 -8.52 7.84 15.60
CA LYS A 378 -7.83 8.06 16.86
C LYS A 378 -7.22 6.77 17.43
N GLU A 379 -5.96 6.84 17.84
CA GLU A 379 -5.24 5.75 18.50
C GLU A 379 -4.25 6.29 19.56
N GLY A 380 -4.53 6.00 20.83
CA GLY A 380 -3.77 6.61 21.93
C GLY A 380 -3.92 8.12 21.94
N ASP A 381 -2.83 8.83 22.14
CA ASP A 381 -2.78 10.30 22.16
C ASP A 381 -2.72 10.92 20.74
N GLY A 382 -2.64 10.08 19.70
CA GLY A 382 -2.56 10.50 18.31
C GLY A 382 -3.59 9.84 17.41
N THR A 383 -3.16 9.54 16.19
CA THR A 383 -3.97 8.89 15.15
C THR A 383 -3.25 7.63 14.63
N LEU A 384 -3.94 6.81 13.83
CA LEU A 384 -3.28 5.71 13.12
C LEU A 384 -2.15 6.22 12.22
N LEU A 385 -2.28 7.42 11.64
CA LEU A 385 -1.24 8.02 10.82
C LEU A 385 0.00 8.36 11.66
N ASP A 386 -0.19 8.96 12.83
CA ASP A 386 0.93 9.31 13.73
C ASP A 386 1.74 8.06 14.12
N ASN A 387 1.08 6.91 14.25
CA ASN A 387 1.70 5.62 14.58
C ASN A 387 2.17 4.82 13.35
N SER A 388 2.15 5.43 12.16
CA SER A 388 2.50 4.76 10.91
C SER A 388 3.69 5.44 10.21
N MET A 389 4.34 4.68 9.32
CA MET A 389 5.28 5.16 8.31
C MET A 389 4.77 4.71 6.94
N ILE A 390 4.22 5.63 6.18
CA ILE A 390 3.58 5.36 4.89
C ILE A 390 4.46 5.91 3.76
N LEU A 391 5.20 5.04 3.11
CA LEU A 391 6.06 5.37 1.98
C LEU A 391 5.25 5.47 0.70
N PHE A 392 5.46 6.51 -0.10
CA PHE A 392 5.04 6.60 -1.49
C PHE A 392 6.25 6.87 -2.38
N GLY A 393 6.31 6.20 -3.54
CA GLY A 393 7.38 6.48 -4.47
C GLY A 393 7.32 5.71 -5.77
N SER A 394 8.34 5.95 -6.60
CA SER A 394 8.58 5.27 -7.86
C SER A 394 10.05 4.88 -7.99
N GLY A 395 10.31 3.80 -8.71
CA GLY A 395 11.69 3.40 -9.06
C GLY A 395 12.33 4.27 -10.15
N LEU A 396 11.58 5.23 -10.69
CA LEU A 396 12.00 6.16 -11.73
C LEU A 396 11.70 7.60 -11.28
N ARG A 397 12.64 8.52 -11.55
CA ARG A 397 12.39 9.96 -11.43
C ARG A 397 11.52 10.46 -12.58
N ASP A 398 11.86 10.05 -13.79
CA ASP A 398 11.24 10.50 -15.03
C ASP A 398 11.08 9.32 -15.99
N GLY A 399 9.87 9.09 -16.45
CA GLY A 399 9.53 8.00 -17.37
C GLY A 399 10.20 8.09 -18.73
N MET A 400 10.53 9.31 -19.19
CA MET A 400 11.24 9.50 -20.47
C MET A 400 12.73 9.10 -20.37
N ARG A 401 13.39 9.47 -19.27
CA ARG A 401 14.82 9.23 -19.06
C ARG A 401 15.11 7.94 -18.31
N HIS A 402 14.09 7.32 -17.70
CA HIS A 402 14.23 6.15 -16.85
C HIS A 402 15.28 6.32 -15.73
N SER A 403 15.39 7.54 -15.19
CA SER A 403 16.42 7.87 -14.21
C SER A 403 16.10 7.24 -12.84
N PRO A 404 17.00 6.44 -12.26
CA PRO A 404 16.89 5.95 -10.88
C PRO A 404 17.52 6.89 -9.86
N LYS A 405 17.82 8.13 -10.26
CA LYS A 405 18.39 9.18 -9.42
C LYS A 405 17.32 10.17 -9.00
N ASP A 406 17.48 10.74 -7.80
CA ASP A 406 16.57 11.74 -7.24
C ASP A 406 15.10 11.26 -7.32
N LEU A 407 14.86 10.06 -6.79
CA LEU A 407 13.58 9.38 -6.87
C LEU A 407 12.45 10.19 -6.20
N PRO A 408 11.21 10.12 -6.71
CA PRO A 408 10.07 10.80 -6.11
C PRO A 408 9.62 10.02 -4.86
N ILE A 409 9.98 10.52 -3.69
CA ILE A 409 9.71 9.86 -2.41
C ILE A 409 8.95 10.82 -1.49
N VAL A 410 7.86 10.32 -0.91
CA VAL A 410 7.10 10.96 0.16
C VAL A 410 6.89 9.95 1.29
N VAL A 411 6.98 10.39 2.53
CA VAL A 411 6.70 9.56 3.71
C VAL A 411 5.67 10.29 4.57
N GLY A 412 4.52 9.65 4.82
CA GLY A 412 3.48 10.14 5.73
C GLY A 412 3.54 9.42 7.08
N GLY A 413 3.28 10.16 8.14
CA GLY A 413 3.27 9.67 9.51
C GLY A 413 4.64 9.65 10.18
N SER A 414 4.64 9.70 11.51
CA SER A 414 5.85 9.86 12.34
C SER A 414 6.36 8.56 12.95
N GLY A 415 5.73 7.41 12.67
CA GLY A 415 6.13 6.12 13.26
C GLY A 415 6.06 6.11 14.79
N GLY A 416 5.03 6.73 15.37
CA GLY A 416 4.88 6.87 16.81
C GLY A 416 5.82 7.94 17.40
N GLY A 417 6.04 9.03 16.69
CA GLY A 417 6.92 10.13 17.09
C GLY A 417 8.41 9.83 16.94
N ARG A 418 8.78 8.84 16.15
CA ARG A 418 10.18 8.45 15.90
C ARG A 418 10.80 9.16 14.71
N LEU A 419 9.98 9.77 13.85
CA LEU A 419 10.42 10.55 12.71
C LEU A 419 9.94 11.99 12.82
N HIS A 420 10.82 12.93 12.53
CA HIS A 420 10.42 14.31 12.24
C HIS A 420 9.54 14.33 10.99
N THR A 421 8.50 15.17 10.97
CA THR A 421 7.58 15.35 9.84
C THR A 421 7.40 16.84 9.51
N GLY A 422 6.59 17.13 8.49
CA GLY A 422 6.23 18.50 8.09
C GLY A 422 7.35 19.22 7.36
N SER A 423 8.22 18.53 6.60
CA SER A 423 9.37 19.14 5.95
C SER A 423 9.62 18.60 4.54
N ASN A 424 10.16 19.47 3.68
CA ASN A 424 10.79 19.11 2.42
C ASN A 424 12.31 19.05 2.65
N VAL A 425 12.90 17.87 2.53
CA VAL A 425 14.32 17.62 2.80
C VAL A 425 15.00 17.14 1.52
N ARG A 426 16.18 17.66 1.25
CA ARG A 426 16.97 17.25 0.11
C ARG A 426 18.37 16.84 0.54
N TYR A 427 18.72 15.62 0.19
CA TYR A 427 20.05 15.06 0.41
C TYR A 427 20.98 15.31 -0.77
N ASP A 428 22.27 15.06 -0.57
CA ASP A 428 23.26 15.08 -1.63
C ASP A 428 22.88 14.12 -2.75
N ALA A 429 23.26 14.48 -3.96
CA ALA A 429 23.04 13.63 -5.13
C ALA A 429 23.65 12.22 -4.89
N ASP A 430 22.90 11.20 -5.29
CA ASP A 430 23.32 9.81 -5.15
C ASP A 430 23.29 9.25 -3.70
N THR A 431 22.68 9.94 -2.72
CA THR A 431 22.39 9.32 -1.42
C THR A 431 21.54 8.04 -1.62
N PRO A 432 21.96 6.87 -1.09
CA PRO A 432 21.24 5.64 -1.29
C PRO A 432 19.81 5.71 -0.74
N LEU A 433 18.82 5.27 -1.53
CA LEU A 433 17.44 5.10 -1.05
C LEU A 433 17.37 4.15 0.15
N ALA A 434 18.29 3.19 0.22
CA ALA A 434 18.43 2.27 1.34
C ALA A 434 18.72 2.96 2.68
N ASN A 435 19.29 4.19 2.67
CA ASN A 435 19.47 4.96 3.90
C ASN A 435 18.13 5.32 4.54
N LEU A 436 17.11 5.66 3.73
CA LEU A 436 15.75 5.85 4.23
C LEU A 436 15.18 4.55 4.82
N TYR A 437 15.40 3.42 4.16
CA TYR A 437 14.94 2.12 4.67
C TYR A 437 15.63 1.74 5.98
N GLN A 438 16.94 1.98 6.08
CA GLN A 438 17.68 1.78 7.33
C GLN A 438 17.18 2.71 8.45
N THR A 439 16.78 3.94 8.11
CA THR A 439 16.16 4.89 9.05
C THR A 439 14.80 4.38 9.54
N MET A 440 13.95 3.89 8.64
CA MET A 440 12.65 3.32 9.01
C MET A 440 12.80 2.06 9.88
N LEU A 441 13.78 1.20 9.59
CA LEU A 441 14.11 0.05 10.43
C LEU A 441 14.53 0.49 11.82
N ALA A 442 15.43 1.47 11.93
CA ALA A 442 15.87 2.04 13.21
C ALA A 442 14.71 2.66 14.00
N ALA A 443 13.82 3.41 13.33
CA ALA A 443 12.63 4.01 13.94
C ALA A 443 11.68 2.98 14.55
N THR A 444 11.65 1.74 14.03
CA THR A 444 10.86 0.64 14.61
C THR A 444 11.56 -0.12 15.73
N GLY A 445 12.80 0.22 16.05
CA GLY A 445 13.63 -0.54 16.99
C GLY A 445 14.16 -1.86 16.42
N SER A 446 14.19 -2.02 15.10
CA SER A 446 14.81 -3.17 14.45
C SER A 446 16.33 -3.12 14.58
N GLU A 447 16.95 -4.22 14.96
CA GLU A 447 18.41 -4.35 15.10
C GLU A 447 19.13 -4.59 13.77
N VAL A 448 18.39 -4.66 12.65
CA VAL A 448 18.98 -4.92 11.33
C VAL A 448 19.86 -3.76 10.90
N GLN A 449 21.12 -4.06 10.57
CA GLN A 449 22.11 -3.12 10.07
C GLN A 449 22.49 -3.45 8.63
N GLY A 450 22.87 -2.42 7.86
CA GLY A 450 23.41 -2.61 6.52
C GLY A 450 22.38 -3.10 5.51
N PHE A 451 21.15 -2.60 5.57
CA PHE A 451 20.10 -2.96 4.62
C PHE A 451 20.41 -2.47 3.20
N GLY A 452 20.33 -3.35 2.22
CA GLY A 452 20.57 -3.02 0.80
C GLY A 452 21.97 -2.44 0.58
N ASP A 453 22.03 -1.32 -0.12
CA ASP A 453 23.25 -0.53 -0.33
C ASP A 453 23.39 0.67 0.64
N SER A 454 22.73 0.58 1.79
CA SER A 454 22.77 1.63 2.81
C SER A 454 24.20 1.94 3.29
N THR A 455 24.51 3.21 3.42
CA THR A 455 25.74 3.72 4.05
C THR A 455 25.51 4.23 5.48
N GLY A 456 24.28 4.09 5.99
CA GLY A 456 23.85 4.54 7.32
C GLY A 456 22.40 5.01 7.32
N THR A 457 21.97 5.60 8.44
CA THR A 457 20.66 6.23 8.58
C THR A 457 20.67 7.69 8.11
N LEU A 458 19.52 8.23 7.77
CA LEU A 458 19.27 9.66 7.63
C LEU A 458 18.94 10.19 9.05
N SER A 459 19.99 10.48 9.82
CA SER A 459 19.87 10.77 11.25
C SER A 459 19.09 12.04 11.56
N ASP A 460 19.06 12.99 10.63
CA ASP A 460 18.25 14.21 10.69
C ASP A 460 16.74 13.98 10.64
N LEU A 461 16.30 12.80 10.20
CA LEU A 461 14.89 12.38 10.23
C LEU A 461 14.50 11.70 11.55
N LEU A 462 15.43 11.23 12.36
CA LEU A 462 15.15 10.53 13.62
C LEU A 462 14.96 11.54 14.77
N VAL A 463 14.00 11.24 15.68
CA VAL A 463 13.73 11.99 16.91
C VAL A 463 14.53 11.40 18.07
#